data_349241867e9e43907200f1104bb1909a
#
_entry.id   349241867e9e43907200f1104bb1909a
#
_cell.length_a   1.000
_cell.length_b   1.000
_cell.length_c   1.000
_cell.angle_alpha   90.00
_cell.angle_beta   90.00
_cell.angle_gamma   90.00
#
_symmetry.space_group_name_H-M   'P 1'
#
loop_
_entity.id
_entity.type
_entity.pdbx_description
1 polymer ?
#
loop_
_entity_poly.entity_id
_entity_poly.type
_entity_poly.pdbx_seq_one_letter_code
_entity_poly.pdbx_strand_id
1 'polypeptide(L)'
;KRNGFSIPPALTLGTVLNALPRPWWWFDFLTTDTLEFASLSSWEGTVAELLDHMFDPTVTYEDLAWIKKQWPGKLVVKGVQSVADARQLASMGVDGIVLSNHGGRQLDRAPIPFHLLPQVVKEVGKDTEVHVDTGIMSGADVVAAIAMGARFTMVGRAYLYGLMSGGAEGVD
;
A
#
# COMPACT_ATOMS: atom_id res chain seq x y z
N LYS A 1 6.24 -18.22 5.37
CA LYS A 1 6.55 -19.30 6.34
C LYS A 1 7.89 -20.01 6.07
N ARG A 2 8.40 -20.05 4.82
CA ARG A 2 9.69 -20.72 4.50
C ARG A 2 10.92 -20.03 5.13
N ASN A 3 10.86 -18.74 5.42
CA ASN A 3 11.99 -17.94 5.91
C ASN A 3 11.89 -17.58 7.41
N GLY A 4 11.01 -18.24 8.17
CA GLY A 4 10.87 -18.02 9.61
C GLY A 4 10.17 -16.71 10.02
N PHE A 5 9.75 -15.88 9.06
CA PHE A 5 9.00 -14.66 9.36
C PHE A 5 7.51 -15.00 9.52
N SER A 6 7.03 -14.91 10.74
CA SER A 6 5.61 -14.93 11.11
C SER A 6 5.27 -13.61 11.82
N ILE A 7 4.01 -13.21 11.78
CA ILE A 7 3.53 -12.10 12.60
C ILE A 7 2.52 -12.70 13.59
N PRO A 8 2.82 -12.68 14.89
CA PRO A 8 4.06 -12.23 15.54
C PRO A 8 5.27 -13.11 15.18
N PRO A 9 6.50 -12.57 15.25
CA PRO A 9 7.71 -13.32 14.90
C PRO A 9 7.92 -14.49 15.86
N ALA A 10 8.08 -15.70 15.31
CA ALA A 10 8.44 -16.87 16.10
C ALA A 10 9.96 -16.88 16.34
N LEU A 11 10.37 -16.75 17.59
CA LEU A 11 11.77 -16.87 17.98
C LEU A 11 12.17 -18.36 17.94
N THR A 12 12.70 -18.77 16.78
CA THR A 12 13.28 -20.11 16.64
C THR A 12 14.79 -20.07 16.92
N LEU A 13 15.39 -21.21 17.23
CA LEU A 13 16.84 -21.31 17.40
C LEU A 13 17.58 -20.78 16.16
N GLY A 14 17.06 -21.05 14.96
CA GLY A 14 17.62 -20.51 13.72
C GLY A 14 17.55 -18.98 13.63
N THR A 15 16.45 -18.37 14.09
CA THR A 15 16.33 -16.91 14.15
C THR A 15 17.35 -16.31 15.09
N VAL A 16 17.53 -16.90 16.27
CA VAL A 16 18.52 -16.45 17.26
C VAL A 16 19.93 -16.57 16.73
N LEU A 17 20.29 -17.74 16.16
CA LEU A 17 21.63 -17.97 15.57
C LEU A 17 21.94 -17.02 14.41
N ASN A 18 20.96 -16.65 13.60
CA ASN A 18 21.13 -15.67 12.54
C ASN A 18 21.30 -14.23 13.05
N ALA A 19 20.71 -13.91 14.20
CA ALA A 19 20.83 -12.58 14.79
C ALA A 19 22.14 -12.38 15.58
N LEU A 20 22.67 -13.45 16.20
CA LEU A 20 23.88 -13.40 17.06
C LEU A 20 25.07 -12.64 16.43
N PRO A 21 25.44 -12.82 15.13
CA PRO A 21 26.58 -12.14 14.55
C PRO A 21 26.29 -10.68 14.15
N ARG A 22 25.20 -10.10 14.60
CA ARG A 22 24.78 -8.72 14.23
C ARG A 22 24.72 -7.82 15.46
N PRO A 23 25.87 -7.40 16.04
CA PRO A 23 25.91 -6.66 17.31
C PRO A 23 25.19 -5.31 17.23
N TRP A 24 25.25 -4.61 16.11
CA TRP A 24 24.55 -3.34 15.91
C TRP A 24 23.03 -3.51 15.93
N TRP A 25 22.50 -4.58 15.36
CA TRP A 25 21.07 -4.87 15.43
C TRP A 25 20.62 -5.14 16.90
N TRP A 26 21.44 -5.86 17.68
CA TRP A 26 21.14 -6.04 19.08
C TRP A 26 21.22 -4.75 19.89
N PHE A 27 22.20 -3.90 19.57
CA PHE A 27 22.30 -2.60 20.21
C PHE A 27 21.05 -1.77 19.94
N ASP A 28 20.63 -1.62 18.69
CA ASP A 28 19.43 -0.89 18.32
C ASP A 28 18.18 -1.51 18.97
N PHE A 29 18.04 -2.83 18.91
CA PHE A 29 16.88 -3.53 19.50
C PHE A 29 16.77 -3.32 21.02
N LEU A 30 17.87 -3.29 21.74
CA LEU A 30 17.90 -3.15 23.19
C LEU A 30 17.84 -1.68 23.67
N THR A 31 18.17 -0.72 22.81
CA THR A 31 18.25 0.70 23.16
C THR A 31 17.15 1.54 22.53
N THR A 32 16.39 1.00 21.58
CA THR A 32 15.28 1.68 20.93
C THR A 32 13.96 1.22 21.55
N ASP A 33 13.11 2.18 21.88
CA ASP A 33 11.76 1.90 22.36
C ASP A 33 10.97 1.10 21.34
N THR A 34 10.07 0.25 21.83
CA THR A 34 9.18 -0.53 20.97
C THR A 34 8.34 0.41 20.12
N LEU A 35 8.37 0.20 18.79
CA LEU A 35 7.50 0.94 17.88
C LEU A 35 6.04 0.57 18.15
N GLU A 36 5.27 1.55 18.59
CA GLU A 36 3.85 1.42 18.81
C GLU A 36 3.08 2.25 17.78
N PHE A 37 1.98 1.70 17.30
CA PHE A 37 1.04 2.48 16.49
C PHE A 37 0.18 3.35 17.43
N ALA A 38 0.57 4.60 17.61
CA ALA A 38 -0.10 5.52 18.54
C ALA A 38 -1.62 5.59 18.32
N SER A 39 -2.08 5.52 17.07
CA SER A 39 -3.50 5.48 16.71
C SER A 39 -4.22 4.17 17.08
N LEU A 40 -3.47 3.11 17.43
CA LEU A 40 -4.00 1.78 17.74
C LEU A 40 -3.70 1.36 19.19
N SER A 41 -3.07 2.23 19.98
CA SER A 41 -2.63 1.93 21.36
C SER A 41 -3.78 1.77 22.36
N SER A 42 -4.99 2.22 22.01
CA SER A 42 -6.19 2.05 22.86
C SER A 42 -6.85 0.67 22.74
N TRP A 43 -6.36 -0.20 21.87
CA TRP A 43 -6.90 -1.54 21.68
C TRP A 43 -6.32 -2.53 22.69
N GLU A 44 -7.19 -3.24 23.41
CA GLU A 44 -6.81 -4.31 24.35
C GLU A 44 -6.66 -5.66 23.63
N GLY A 45 -5.62 -5.81 22.79
CA GLY A 45 -5.38 -7.02 22.02
C GLY A 45 -4.18 -6.89 21.08
N THR A 46 -3.98 -7.88 20.23
CA THR A 46 -2.93 -7.81 19.22
C THR A 46 -3.32 -6.88 18.06
N VAL A 47 -2.32 -6.27 17.43
CA VAL A 47 -2.54 -5.45 16.21
C VAL A 47 -3.22 -6.26 15.10
N ALA A 48 -2.96 -7.56 15.02
CA ALA A 48 -3.60 -8.43 14.04
C ALA A 48 -5.12 -8.55 14.28
N GLU A 49 -5.53 -8.76 15.53
CA GLU A 49 -6.95 -8.82 15.90
C GLU A 49 -7.64 -7.48 15.68
N LEU A 50 -6.95 -6.37 15.99
CA LEU A 50 -7.50 -5.05 15.69
C LEU A 50 -7.71 -4.84 14.19
N LEU A 51 -6.72 -5.20 13.36
CA LEU A 51 -6.83 -5.08 11.90
C LEU A 51 -7.97 -5.94 11.35
N ASP A 52 -8.12 -7.19 11.83
CA ASP A 52 -9.23 -8.06 11.43
C ASP A 52 -10.60 -7.47 11.81
N HIS A 53 -10.65 -6.75 12.93
CA HIS A 53 -11.87 -6.09 13.39
C HIS A 53 -12.17 -4.78 12.65
N MET A 54 -11.13 -4.06 12.23
CA MET A 54 -11.26 -2.79 11.51
C MET A 54 -11.54 -2.95 10.02
N PHE A 55 -11.10 -4.04 9.40
CA PHE A 55 -11.33 -4.25 7.97
C PHE A 55 -12.77 -4.67 7.72
N ASP A 56 -13.51 -3.80 7.08
CA ASP A 56 -14.85 -4.09 6.60
C ASP A 56 -14.80 -4.44 5.10
N PRO A 57 -15.02 -5.72 4.73
CA PRO A 57 -15.04 -6.13 3.34
C PRO A 57 -16.36 -5.81 2.63
N THR A 58 -17.32 -5.19 3.32
CA THR A 58 -18.67 -4.94 2.80
C THR A 58 -18.87 -3.54 2.24
N VAL A 59 -17.79 -2.74 2.12
CA VAL A 59 -17.85 -1.37 1.57
C VAL A 59 -18.40 -1.37 0.15
N THR A 60 -19.42 -0.56 -0.08
CA THR A 60 -20.18 -0.43 -1.32
C THR A 60 -20.00 0.93 -1.98
N TYR A 61 -20.56 1.12 -3.17
CA TYR A 61 -20.61 2.43 -3.83
C TYR A 61 -21.52 3.43 -3.10
N GLU A 62 -22.54 2.94 -2.41
CA GLU A 62 -23.42 3.75 -1.57
C GLU A 62 -22.65 4.36 -0.39
N ASP A 63 -21.74 3.60 0.21
CA ASP A 63 -20.87 4.09 1.28
C ASP A 63 -19.91 5.18 0.76
N LEU A 64 -19.36 4.99 -0.45
CA LEU A 64 -18.54 6.02 -1.09
C LEU A 64 -19.34 7.30 -1.38
N ALA A 65 -20.57 7.16 -1.84
CA ALA A 65 -21.47 8.29 -2.06
C ALA A 65 -21.78 9.03 -0.75
N TRP A 66 -21.99 8.28 0.34
CA TRP A 66 -22.16 8.85 1.68
C TRP A 66 -20.91 9.58 2.16
N ILE A 67 -19.72 8.96 2.04
CA ILE A 67 -18.44 9.59 2.40
C ILE A 67 -18.26 10.90 1.63
N LYS A 68 -18.47 10.87 0.30
CA LYS A 68 -18.35 12.06 -0.53
C LYS A 68 -19.27 13.20 -0.11
N LYS A 69 -20.46 12.88 0.37
CA LYS A 69 -21.43 13.88 0.88
C LYS A 69 -20.98 14.50 2.22
N GLN A 70 -20.30 13.70 3.07
CA GLN A 70 -19.82 14.17 4.38
C GLN A 70 -18.47 14.89 4.29
N TRP A 71 -17.65 14.51 3.32
CA TRP A 71 -16.29 15.02 3.18
C TRP A 71 -16.22 16.14 2.13
N PRO A 72 -15.95 17.39 2.55
CA PRO A 72 -15.91 18.53 1.63
C PRO A 72 -14.62 18.63 0.80
N GLY A 73 -13.60 17.81 1.11
CA GLY A 73 -12.31 17.79 0.43
C GLY A 73 -12.27 16.84 -0.76
N LYS A 74 -11.08 16.64 -1.28
CA LYS A 74 -10.81 15.71 -2.37
C LYS A 74 -10.97 14.26 -1.91
N LEU A 75 -11.63 13.44 -2.73
CA LEU A 75 -11.81 12.01 -2.49
C LEU A 75 -11.03 11.21 -3.54
N VAL A 76 -10.10 10.39 -3.07
CA VAL A 76 -9.33 9.47 -3.90
C VAL A 76 -9.63 8.03 -3.48
N VAL A 77 -10.04 7.20 -4.42
CA VAL A 77 -10.36 5.79 -4.17
C VAL A 77 -9.22 4.89 -4.63
N LYS A 78 -8.67 4.12 -3.71
CA LYS A 78 -7.54 3.21 -3.96
C LYS A 78 -7.99 1.75 -4.07
N GLY A 79 -7.25 0.98 -4.86
CA GLY A 79 -7.52 -0.46 -5.04
C GLY A 79 -8.33 -0.78 -6.29
N VAL A 80 -8.45 0.17 -7.20
CA VAL A 80 -9.19 -0.01 -8.45
C VAL A 80 -8.46 -0.98 -9.37
N GLN A 81 -9.14 -2.03 -9.81
CA GLN A 81 -8.57 -3.14 -10.57
C GLN A 81 -9.34 -3.47 -11.84
N SER A 82 -10.36 -2.69 -12.18
CA SER A 82 -11.10 -2.85 -13.44
C SER A 82 -11.46 -1.51 -14.07
N VAL A 83 -11.62 -1.51 -15.39
CA VAL A 83 -12.10 -0.34 -16.13
C VAL A 83 -13.56 -0.03 -15.77
N ALA A 84 -14.35 -1.05 -15.45
CA ALA A 84 -15.75 -0.88 -15.06
C ALA A 84 -15.87 -0.10 -13.75
N ASP A 85 -15.08 -0.48 -12.74
CA ASP A 85 -15.04 0.24 -11.46
C ASP A 85 -14.52 1.67 -11.65
N ALA A 86 -13.49 1.85 -12.49
CA ALA A 86 -12.97 3.18 -12.79
C ALA A 86 -14.04 4.11 -13.37
N ARG A 87 -14.85 3.62 -14.34
CA ARG A 87 -15.99 4.36 -14.90
C ARG A 87 -17.05 4.69 -13.85
N GLN A 88 -17.38 3.71 -13.02
CA GLN A 88 -18.39 3.90 -11.97
C GLN A 88 -17.93 4.99 -10.98
N LEU A 89 -16.69 4.92 -10.52
CA LEU A 89 -16.11 5.90 -9.61
C LEU A 89 -16.03 7.30 -10.25
N ALA A 90 -15.61 7.40 -11.49
CA ALA A 90 -15.58 8.66 -12.22
C ALA A 90 -16.98 9.26 -12.35
N SER A 91 -18.01 8.44 -12.66
CA SER A 91 -19.40 8.89 -12.73
C SER A 91 -19.95 9.41 -11.39
N MET A 92 -19.41 8.92 -10.28
CA MET A 92 -19.72 9.42 -8.93
C MET A 92 -18.98 10.73 -8.62
N GLY A 93 -18.08 11.17 -9.50
CA GLY A 93 -17.33 12.42 -9.37
C GLY A 93 -16.22 12.33 -8.33
N VAL A 94 -15.59 11.18 -8.09
CA VAL A 94 -14.38 11.11 -7.26
C VAL A 94 -13.26 11.89 -7.94
N ASP A 95 -12.40 12.53 -7.14
CA ASP A 95 -11.36 13.40 -7.66
C ASP A 95 -10.17 12.63 -8.24
N GLY A 96 -9.94 11.44 -7.71
CA GLY A 96 -8.88 10.55 -8.21
C GLY A 96 -9.15 9.09 -7.90
N ILE A 97 -8.51 8.25 -8.69
CA ILE A 97 -8.48 6.80 -8.48
C ILE A 97 -7.03 6.31 -8.48
N VAL A 98 -6.74 5.32 -7.67
CA VAL A 98 -5.43 4.65 -7.67
C VAL A 98 -5.61 3.23 -8.19
N LEU A 99 -5.05 2.95 -9.35
CA LEU A 99 -4.93 1.59 -9.86
C LEU A 99 -3.93 0.84 -8.99
N SER A 100 -4.42 -0.19 -8.30
CA SER A 100 -3.64 -0.88 -7.28
C SER A 100 -4.15 -2.29 -7.04
N ASN A 101 -3.24 -3.24 -6.96
CA ASN A 101 -3.52 -4.57 -6.42
C ASN A 101 -2.86 -4.78 -5.04
N HIS A 102 -2.54 -3.67 -4.35
CA HIS A 102 -1.90 -3.66 -3.04
C HIS A 102 -0.55 -4.41 -3.02
N GLY A 103 0.19 -4.38 -4.13
CA GLY A 103 1.46 -5.11 -4.25
C GLY A 103 1.29 -6.63 -4.31
N GLY A 104 0.15 -7.13 -4.78
CA GLY A 104 -0.18 -8.55 -4.86
C GLY A 104 -0.45 -9.20 -3.49
N ARG A 105 -0.79 -8.41 -2.47
CA ARG A 105 -0.93 -8.91 -1.08
C ARG A 105 -2.36 -9.36 -0.74
N GLN A 106 -3.37 -8.87 -1.43
CA GLN A 106 -4.77 -9.11 -1.09
C GLN A 106 -5.38 -10.25 -1.91
N LEU A 107 -5.27 -10.17 -3.23
CA LEU A 107 -5.85 -11.12 -4.15
C LEU A 107 -4.77 -11.75 -5.02
N ASP A 108 -4.71 -13.09 -5.06
CA ASP A 108 -3.82 -13.79 -5.98
C ASP A 108 -4.32 -13.62 -7.42
N ARG A 109 -3.38 -13.47 -8.37
CA ARG A 109 -3.65 -13.26 -9.79
C ARG A 109 -4.49 -12.00 -10.10
N ALA A 110 -4.45 -11.02 -9.23
CA ALA A 110 -5.06 -9.72 -9.48
C ALA A 110 -4.45 -9.06 -10.73
N PRO A 111 -5.21 -8.24 -11.45
CA PRO A 111 -4.71 -7.50 -12.62
C PRO A 111 -3.48 -6.66 -12.28
N ILE A 112 -2.58 -6.54 -13.26
CA ILE A 112 -1.38 -5.69 -13.12
C ILE A 112 -1.79 -4.26 -13.42
N PRO A 113 -1.65 -3.30 -12.46
CA PRO A 113 -2.08 -1.92 -12.61
C PRO A 113 -1.50 -1.22 -13.85
N PHE A 114 -0.24 -1.46 -14.18
CA PHE A 114 0.41 -0.91 -15.38
C PHE A 114 -0.29 -1.32 -16.68
N HIS A 115 -0.81 -2.54 -16.77
CA HIS A 115 -1.52 -3.01 -17.97
C HIS A 115 -2.91 -2.40 -18.08
N LEU A 116 -3.53 -2.02 -16.98
CA LEU A 116 -4.83 -1.35 -16.97
C LEU A 116 -4.71 0.16 -17.26
N LEU A 117 -3.58 0.76 -16.91
CA LEU A 117 -3.38 2.20 -16.91
C LEU A 117 -3.77 2.88 -18.24
N PRO A 118 -3.29 2.48 -19.44
CA PRO A 118 -3.64 3.17 -20.68
C PRO A 118 -5.12 3.14 -20.98
N GLN A 119 -5.77 2.01 -20.70
CA GLN A 119 -7.19 1.84 -20.96
C GLN A 119 -8.03 2.70 -20.00
N VAL A 120 -7.68 2.71 -18.73
CA VAL A 120 -8.39 3.52 -17.72
C VAL A 120 -8.20 5.01 -18.01
N VAL A 121 -6.98 5.46 -18.30
CA VAL A 121 -6.71 6.86 -18.68
C VAL A 121 -7.52 7.28 -19.89
N LYS A 122 -7.61 6.43 -20.92
CA LYS A 122 -8.44 6.70 -22.09
C LYS A 122 -9.92 6.89 -21.76
N GLU A 123 -10.43 6.10 -20.82
CA GLU A 123 -11.86 6.08 -20.48
C GLU A 123 -12.26 7.21 -19.53
N VAL A 124 -11.44 7.49 -18.51
CA VAL A 124 -11.83 8.39 -17.40
C VAL A 124 -10.83 9.50 -17.11
N GLY A 125 -9.68 9.53 -17.74
CA GLY A 125 -8.60 10.46 -17.41
C GLY A 125 -8.91 11.94 -17.68
N LYS A 126 -10.04 12.25 -18.31
CA LYS A 126 -10.54 13.64 -18.49
C LYS A 126 -11.42 14.08 -17.32
N ASP A 127 -12.01 13.14 -16.60
CA ASP A 127 -13.04 13.38 -15.58
C ASP A 127 -12.47 13.19 -14.16
N THR A 128 -11.46 12.33 -14.00
CA THR A 128 -10.82 12.04 -12.70
C THR A 128 -9.32 11.80 -12.89
N GLU A 129 -8.54 12.11 -11.87
CA GLU A 129 -7.10 11.82 -11.89
C GLU A 129 -6.85 10.31 -11.76
N VAL A 130 -5.98 9.78 -12.62
CA VAL A 130 -5.58 8.37 -12.58
C VAL A 130 -4.17 8.27 -12.00
N HIS A 131 -4.08 7.63 -10.84
CA HIS A 131 -2.82 7.37 -10.17
C HIS A 131 -2.51 5.87 -10.27
N VAL A 132 -1.25 5.49 -10.08
CA VAL A 132 -0.85 4.08 -10.07
C VAL A 132 0.13 3.80 -8.93
N ASP A 133 -0.09 2.69 -8.26
CA ASP A 133 0.92 2.06 -7.40
C ASP A 133 1.18 0.62 -7.87
N THR A 134 1.97 -0.11 -7.13
CA THR A 134 2.35 -1.50 -7.44
C THR A 134 3.32 -1.60 -8.62
N GLY A 135 4.50 -2.09 -8.32
CA GLY A 135 5.55 -2.32 -9.33
C GLY A 135 6.41 -1.10 -9.65
N ILE A 136 6.21 0.03 -8.97
CA ILE A 136 7.10 1.20 -9.09
C ILE A 136 8.33 0.93 -8.22
N MET A 137 9.44 0.58 -8.87
CA MET A 137 10.69 0.19 -8.22
C MET A 137 11.86 1.09 -8.58
N SER A 138 11.71 1.92 -9.62
CA SER A 138 12.76 2.81 -10.12
C SER A 138 12.16 4.09 -10.72
N GLY A 139 13.01 5.08 -10.95
CA GLY A 139 12.61 6.31 -11.66
C GLY A 139 12.13 6.04 -13.09
N ALA A 140 12.63 4.98 -13.74
CA ALA A 140 12.16 4.59 -15.07
C ALA A 140 10.69 4.15 -15.06
N ASP A 141 10.25 3.47 -14.00
CA ASP A 141 8.84 3.07 -13.85
C ASP A 141 7.94 4.30 -13.62
N VAL A 142 8.44 5.30 -12.88
CA VAL A 142 7.74 6.58 -12.70
C VAL A 142 7.56 7.28 -14.04
N VAL A 143 8.63 7.43 -14.82
CA VAL A 143 8.58 8.06 -16.14
C VAL A 143 7.64 7.31 -17.07
N ALA A 144 7.71 5.98 -17.09
CA ALA A 144 6.83 5.16 -17.91
C ALA A 144 5.35 5.34 -17.52
N ALA A 145 5.03 5.33 -16.22
CA ALA A 145 3.67 5.54 -15.75
C ALA A 145 3.11 6.91 -16.16
N ILE A 146 3.90 7.97 -15.99
CA ILE A 146 3.51 9.34 -16.38
C ILE A 146 3.33 9.43 -17.91
N ALA A 147 4.23 8.84 -18.69
CA ALA A 147 4.13 8.79 -20.15
C ALA A 147 2.87 8.04 -20.63
N MET A 148 2.40 7.06 -19.86
CA MET A 148 1.16 6.32 -20.11
C MET A 148 -0.10 7.05 -19.60
N GLY A 149 0.05 8.24 -19.04
CA GLY A 149 -1.04 9.12 -18.64
C GLY A 149 -1.40 9.07 -17.14
N ALA A 150 -0.61 8.41 -16.30
CA ALA A 150 -0.79 8.55 -14.86
C ALA A 150 -0.50 10.00 -14.42
N ARG A 151 -1.32 10.51 -13.52
CA ARG A 151 -1.10 11.83 -12.92
C ARG A 151 -0.10 11.79 -11.79
N PHE A 152 -0.04 10.67 -11.09
CA PHE A 152 0.82 10.46 -9.92
C PHE A 152 1.18 8.98 -9.77
N THR A 153 2.32 8.70 -9.14
CA THR A 153 2.73 7.34 -8.78
C THR A 153 3.00 7.24 -7.28
N MET A 154 2.74 6.07 -6.71
CA MET A 154 3.00 5.80 -5.30
C MET A 154 4.01 4.65 -5.17
N VAL A 155 4.93 4.79 -4.24
CA VAL A 155 6.01 3.83 -3.98
C VAL A 155 5.76 3.17 -2.63
N GLY A 156 5.95 1.86 -2.57
CA GLY A 156 5.84 1.09 -1.32
C GLY A 156 7.18 0.44 -0.96
N ARG A 157 7.42 -0.76 -1.45
CA ARG A 157 8.57 -1.56 -1.07
C ARG A 157 9.93 -1.03 -1.54
N ALA A 158 9.98 -0.22 -2.59
CA ALA A 158 11.25 0.31 -3.10
C ALA A 158 12.01 1.09 -2.03
N TYR A 159 11.38 2.08 -1.40
CA TYR A 159 12.02 2.83 -0.33
C TYR A 159 12.28 1.99 0.93
N LEU A 160 11.42 1.01 1.23
CA LEU A 160 11.64 0.10 2.37
C LEU A 160 12.88 -0.75 2.18
N TYR A 161 13.13 -1.23 0.97
CA TYR A 161 14.35 -1.98 0.67
C TYR A 161 15.59 -1.11 0.78
N GLY A 162 15.52 0.14 0.33
CA GLY A 162 16.56 1.13 0.54
C GLY A 162 16.83 1.36 2.03
N LEU A 163 15.78 1.63 2.79
CA LEU A 163 15.87 1.83 4.25
C LEU A 163 16.50 0.62 4.97
N MET A 164 16.10 -0.59 4.60
CA MET A 164 16.63 -1.83 5.20
C MET A 164 18.10 -2.07 4.85
N SER A 165 18.57 -1.61 3.70
CA SER A 165 19.96 -1.83 3.25
C SER A 165 20.94 -0.75 3.69
N GLY A 166 20.51 0.50 3.81
CA GLY A 166 21.38 1.65 4.04
C GLY A 166 20.82 2.72 4.97
N GLY A 167 19.78 2.43 5.75
CA GLY A 167 19.15 3.44 6.61
C GLY A 167 18.58 4.61 5.79
N ALA A 168 18.66 5.82 6.34
CA ALA A 168 18.16 7.02 5.67
C ALA A 168 18.83 7.27 4.31
N GLU A 169 20.15 7.08 4.23
CA GLU A 169 20.93 7.23 2.99
C GLU A 169 20.50 6.22 1.90
N GLY A 170 19.99 5.07 2.29
CA GLY A 170 19.49 4.07 1.33
C GLY A 170 18.13 4.41 0.72
N VAL A 171 17.43 5.40 1.26
CA VAL A 171 16.13 5.87 0.74
C VAL A 171 16.31 6.93 -0.34
N ASP A 172 17.39 7.69 -0.27
CA ASP A 172 17.76 8.75 -1.22
C ASP A 172 18.34 8.15 -2.52
#